data_d3d067dcbbcbc8019839429db8ed691c
#
_entry.id   d3d067dcbbcbc8019839429db8ed691c
#
_cell.length_a   1.000
_cell.length_b   1.000
_cell.length_c   1.000
_cell.angle_alpha   90.00
_cell.angle_beta   90.00
_cell.angle_gamma   90.00
#
_symmetry.space_group_name_H-M   'P 1'
#
loop_
_entity.id
_entity.type
_entity.pdbx_description
1 polymer ?
#
loop_
_entity_poly.entity_id
_entity_poly.type
_entity_poly.pdbx_seq_one_letter_code
_entity_poly.pdbx_strand_id
1 'polypeptide(L)'
;MNFLKYNNLIPYFLIIIFSIFLSIAYSIEQRAVDDGLIWSNIIKYSENYNIMKIFTNNVWTFLFQFTGTLLKLDISIMNVSRLILFLSTFFYSMGIFLAAKSITSSSTVSLLICFVVITFQKSFGSIDYPTMIFSEHTNGMLSLAIVTFIFGLVANKNFFLAIFFSTFLICIHLTVGLWIFFILFLSLMISKFILKNNYNYKSFFYASFLGLFLVFLSFIFYYINLVELNNKLDTSAYSTYMQVWDMHRNNFDSSKLNYKYIILSLVLIFLFISSYKYFDIKKNSPNYLMLLLISLSTFLSMLIYFAFKFTPFLFPDILVRAMPIRFFLMQSVIGIPIIISFVYIFIKNILKKKKINDIYASVSVIIILVIFSINHYEKILVIKNQFLLHISKSEKNIENKIFWQNVKINHSDGYILTSYETCRQTLRRALKPVLLCVESIDNIPYIPKSVNQVKEIIENVFDVPFYNPPIKYAGGLVGEIIKNKYENKTKDDWKKISVNFGVTAIILPKDWEITLKPKFKGKDYIYYS
;
A
#
# COMPACT_ATOMS: atom_id res chain seq x y z
N MET A 1 17.10 28.41 30.37
CA MET A 1 17.51 28.21 28.98
C MET A 1 17.11 26.84 28.37
N ASN A 2 16.62 25.90 29.15
CA ASN A 2 16.26 24.55 28.65
C ASN A 2 14.80 24.38 28.17
N PHE A 3 13.86 25.22 28.62
CA PHE A 3 12.44 25.10 28.25
C PHE A 3 12.15 25.30 26.73
N LEU A 4 12.90 26.19 26.07
CA LEU A 4 12.74 26.45 24.62
C LEU A 4 13.21 25.28 23.72
N LYS A 5 14.12 24.45 24.21
CA LYS A 5 14.56 23.24 23.47
C LYS A 5 13.51 22.13 23.51
N TYR A 6 12.78 21.98 24.61
CA TYR A 6 11.75 20.94 24.76
C TYR A 6 10.48 21.26 23.94
N ASN A 7 10.11 22.53 23.81
CA ASN A 7 8.95 22.94 23.01
C ASN A 7 9.07 22.56 21.52
N ASN A 8 10.29 22.35 21.01
CA ASN A 8 10.50 21.90 19.64
C ASN A 8 10.26 20.39 19.44
N LEU A 9 10.22 19.59 20.51
CA LEU A 9 10.01 18.13 20.44
C LEU A 9 8.52 17.74 20.57
N ILE A 10 7.71 18.60 21.16
CA ILE A 10 6.27 18.32 21.38
C ILE A 10 5.55 17.91 20.10
N PRO A 11 5.70 18.59 18.94
CA PRO A 11 5.02 18.19 17.70
C PRO A 11 5.36 16.77 17.25
N TYR A 12 6.60 16.37 17.38
CA TYR A 12 7.06 15.03 17.00
C TYR A 12 6.45 13.96 17.92
N PHE A 13 6.39 14.24 19.22
CA PHE A 13 5.76 13.35 20.18
C PHE A 13 4.26 13.20 19.93
N LEU A 14 3.56 14.29 19.61
CA LEU A 14 2.14 14.26 19.25
C LEU A 14 1.88 13.43 17.99
N ILE A 15 2.77 13.49 16.98
CA ILE A 15 2.66 12.67 15.78
C ILE A 15 2.83 11.18 16.12
N ILE A 16 3.76 10.83 17.00
CA ILE A 16 3.94 9.45 17.45
C ILE A 16 2.68 8.93 18.13
N ILE A 17 2.14 9.69 19.10
CA ILE A 17 0.90 9.33 19.82
C ILE A 17 -0.26 9.19 18.84
N PHE A 18 -0.42 10.12 17.92
CA PHE A 18 -1.47 10.09 16.91
C PHE A 18 -1.34 8.85 16.01
N SER A 19 -0.12 8.49 15.62
CA SER A 19 0.13 7.30 14.79
C SER A 19 -0.16 6.00 15.54
N ILE A 20 0.19 5.93 16.84
CA ILE A 20 -0.16 4.79 17.71
C ILE A 20 -1.69 4.71 17.85
N PHE A 21 -2.35 5.83 18.14
CA PHE A 21 -3.81 5.88 18.29
C PHE A 21 -4.51 5.35 17.02
N LEU A 22 -4.12 5.82 15.84
CA LEU A 22 -4.73 5.38 14.58
C LEU A 22 -4.43 3.91 14.27
N SER A 23 -3.22 3.42 14.56
CA SER A 23 -2.88 2.02 14.34
C SER A 23 -3.72 1.06 15.19
N ILE A 24 -4.08 1.48 16.41
CA ILE A 24 -4.98 0.74 17.29
C ILE A 24 -6.45 0.91 16.83
N ALA A 25 -6.86 2.14 16.51
CA ALA A 25 -8.24 2.41 16.10
C ALA A 25 -8.65 1.63 14.85
N TYR A 26 -7.77 1.55 13.87
CA TYR A 26 -8.08 0.80 12.65
C TYR A 26 -7.80 -0.69 12.78
N SER A 27 -6.75 -1.13 13.49
CA SER A 27 -6.40 -2.55 13.77
C SER A 27 -6.74 -3.52 12.63
N ILE A 28 -6.43 -3.12 11.38
CA ILE A 28 -6.73 -3.91 10.18
C ILE A 28 -5.61 -4.92 9.96
N GLU A 29 -5.96 -6.19 9.81
CA GLU A 29 -5.01 -7.24 9.48
C GLU A 29 -4.44 -7.04 8.08
N GLN A 30 -3.13 -6.96 7.98
CA GLN A 30 -2.42 -6.57 6.77
C GLN A 30 -2.11 -7.78 5.87
N ARG A 31 -2.25 -7.64 4.55
CA ARG A 31 -1.96 -8.71 3.58
C ARG A 31 -0.52 -9.22 3.66
N ALA A 32 0.45 -8.34 3.90
CA ALA A 32 1.85 -8.74 4.04
C ALA A 32 2.09 -9.68 5.23
N VAL A 33 1.18 -9.75 6.19
CA VAL A 33 1.27 -10.72 7.29
C VAL A 33 0.90 -12.12 6.81
N ASP A 34 -0.07 -12.25 5.90
CA ASP A 34 -0.42 -13.54 5.28
C ASP A 34 0.77 -14.09 4.50
N ASP A 35 1.39 -13.23 3.70
CA ASP A 35 2.59 -13.58 2.95
C ASP A 35 3.78 -13.89 3.89
N GLY A 36 3.90 -13.15 5.00
CA GLY A 36 4.88 -13.42 6.04
C GLY A 36 4.72 -14.78 6.71
N LEU A 37 3.49 -15.25 6.94
CA LEU A 37 3.20 -16.59 7.48
C LEU A 37 3.70 -17.70 6.54
N ILE A 38 3.54 -17.51 5.24
CA ILE A 38 4.00 -18.44 4.21
C ILE A 38 5.52 -18.36 4.06
N TRP A 39 6.07 -17.16 3.91
CA TRP A 39 7.50 -16.92 3.77
C TRP A 39 8.32 -17.49 4.93
N SER A 40 7.78 -17.38 6.13
CA SER A 40 8.42 -17.88 7.35
C SER A 40 8.29 -19.41 7.54
N ASN A 41 7.57 -20.11 6.66
CA ASN A 41 7.20 -21.52 6.79
C ASN A 41 6.38 -21.85 8.08
N ILE A 42 5.73 -20.86 8.69
CA ILE A 42 4.72 -21.12 9.74
C ILE A 42 3.55 -21.88 9.12
N ILE A 43 3.14 -21.49 7.91
CA ILE A 43 2.25 -22.29 7.06
C ILE A 43 3.14 -23.07 6.09
N LYS A 44 3.13 -24.39 6.22
CA LYS A 44 3.93 -25.27 5.38
C LYS A 44 3.16 -25.67 4.13
N TYR A 45 3.80 -25.54 2.99
CA TYR A 45 3.28 -25.98 1.69
C TYR A 45 4.05 -27.22 1.24
N SER A 46 3.35 -28.21 0.67
CA SER A 46 3.99 -29.36 0.00
C SER A 46 4.69 -28.90 -1.29
N GLU A 47 5.47 -29.79 -1.91
CA GLU A 47 6.16 -29.46 -3.17
C GLU A 47 5.19 -29.36 -4.35
N ASN A 48 4.09 -30.12 -4.33
CA ASN A 48 3.09 -30.13 -5.39
C ASN A 48 2.07 -29.01 -5.18
N TYR A 49 1.69 -28.32 -6.26
CA TYR A 49 0.67 -27.24 -6.27
C TYR A 49 0.91 -26.11 -5.25
N ASN A 50 2.16 -25.79 -4.98
CA ASN A 50 2.57 -24.79 -3.99
C ASN A 50 2.47 -23.34 -4.49
N ILE A 51 1.47 -23.02 -5.31
CA ILE A 51 1.34 -21.72 -5.99
C ILE A 51 1.38 -20.54 -5.05
N MET A 52 0.78 -20.64 -3.86
CA MET A 52 0.83 -19.57 -2.85
C MET A 52 2.25 -19.34 -2.31
N LYS A 53 3.02 -20.42 -2.11
CA LYS A 53 4.43 -20.32 -1.71
C LYS A 53 5.27 -19.70 -2.82
N ILE A 54 5.01 -20.08 -4.08
CA ILE A 54 5.64 -19.46 -5.26
C ILE A 54 5.36 -17.96 -5.29
N PHE A 55 4.09 -17.54 -5.12
CA PHE A 55 3.72 -16.13 -5.11
C PHE A 55 4.39 -15.34 -3.99
N THR A 56 4.55 -15.94 -2.82
CA THR A 56 5.16 -15.27 -1.68
C THR A 56 6.69 -15.21 -1.80
N ASN A 57 7.33 -16.32 -2.19
CA ASN A 57 8.79 -16.42 -2.15
C ASN A 57 9.46 -15.82 -3.40
N ASN A 58 8.75 -15.80 -4.54
CA ASN A 58 9.31 -15.29 -5.80
C ASN A 58 8.94 -13.81 -6.07
N VAL A 59 8.22 -13.17 -5.16
CA VAL A 59 8.06 -11.70 -5.17
C VAL A 59 9.04 -11.09 -4.17
N TRP A 60 10.01 -10.35 -4.70
CA TRP A 60 10.98 -9.69 -3.85
C TRP A 60 10.38 -8.46 -3.17
N THR A 61 10.21 -8.56 -1.86
CA THR A 61 9.90 -7.43 -0.98
C THR A 61 10.41 -7.66 0.43
N PHE A 62 11.09 -6.67 0.98
CA PHE A 62 11.53 -6.66 2.37
C PHE A 62 10.37 -6.84 3.35
N LEU A 63 9.16 -6.42 2.97
CA LEU A 63 8.03 -6.45 3.88
C LEU A 63 7.61 -7.88 4.26
N PHE A 64 7.67 -8.84 3.33
CA PHE A 64 7.37 -10.25 3.63
C PHE A 64 8.44 -10.86 4.55
N GLN A 65 9.71 -10.49 4.33
CA GLN A 65 10.82 -10.92 5.17
C GLN A 65 10.69 -10.36 6.60
N PHE A 66 10.36 -9.08 6.72
CA PHE A 66 10.17 -8.40 7.99
C PHE A 66 8.99 -8.98 8.77
N THR A 67 7.82 -9.13 8.15
CA THR A 67 6.65 -9.70 8.80
C THR A 67 6.86 -11.16 9.17
N GLY A 68 7.45 -11.96 8.29
CA GLY A 68 7.76 -13.36 8.57
C GLY A 68 8.76 -13.53 9.72
N THR A 69 9.75 -12.66 9.82
CA THR A 69 10.71 -12.68 10.94
C THR A 69 10.02 -12.35 12.27
N LEU A 70 9.16 -11.31 12.29
CA LEU A 70 8.41 -10.95 13.50
C LEU A 70 7.46 -12.06 13.96
N LEU A 71 6.82 -12.74 13.01
CA LEU A 71 5.96 -13.88 13.30
C LEU A 71 6.74 -15.08 13.85
N LYS A 72 7.96 -15.33 13.37
CA LYS A 72 8.88 -16.36 13.97
C LYS A 72 9.31 -16.03 15.39
N LEU A 73 9.29 -14.76 15.77
CA LEU A 73 9.53 -14.29 17.13
C LEU A 73 8.26 -14.31 18.00
N ASP A 74 7.23 -15.06 17.61
CA ASP A 74 5.96 -15.23 18.30
C ASP A 74 5.16 -13.93 18.51
N ILE A 75 5.45 -12.88 17.75
CA ILE A 75 4.63 -11.66 17.75
C ILE A 75 3.32 -11.96 17.04
N SER A 76 2.20 -11.66 17.70
CA SER A 76 0.87 -11.98 17.16
C SER A 76 0.59 -11.28 15.82
N ILE A 77 -0.19 -11.92 14.95
CA ILE A 77 -0.63 -11.41 13.63
C ILE A 77 -1.17 -9.98 13.73
N MET A 78 -2.02 -9.73 14.75
CA MET A 78 -2.60 -8.40 14.96
C MET A 78 -1.54 -7.36 15.36
N ASN A 79 -0.57 -7.71 16.18
CA ASN A 79 0.48 -6.78 16.60
C ASN A 79 1.45 -6.47 15.45
N VAL A 80 1.79 -7.46 14.62
CA VAL A 80 2.58 -7.23 13.40
C VAL A 80 1.81 -6.30 12.44
N SER A 81 0.52 -6.54 12.25
CA SER A 81 -0.35 -5.68 11.43
C SER A 81 -0.43 -4.25 11.97
N ARG A 82 -0.58 -4.08 13.29
CA ARG A 82 -0.57 -2.76 13.94
C ARG A 82 0.77 -2.05 13.78
N LEU A 83 1.87 -2.79 13.85
CA LEU A 83 3.21 -2.20 13.65
C LEU A 83 3.37 -1.65 12.23
N ILE A 84 2.94 -2.40 11.21
CA ILE A 84 2.98 -1.93 9.82
C ILE A 84 2.10 -0.68 9.65
N LEU A 85 0.90 -0.71 10.23
CA LEU A 85 -0.03 0.41 10.16
C LEU A 85 0.52 1.64 10.91
N PHE A 86 1.18 1.42 12.06
CA PHE A 86 1.90 2.47 12.77
C PHE A 86 3.02 3.07 11.91
N LEU A 87 3.88 2.26 11.30
CA LEU A 87 4.96 2.75 10.45
C LEU A 87 4.42 3.55 9.26
N SER A 88 3.38 3.05 8.60
CA SER A 88 2.74 3.76 7.48
C SER A 88 2.16 5.10 7.92
N THR A 89 1.43 5.12 9.02
CA THR A 89 0.83 6.34 9.57
C THR A 89 1.88 7.32 10.05
N PHE A 90 2.92 6.83 10.72
CA PHE A 90 4.02 7.65 11.23
C PHE A 90 4.80 8.34 10.10
N PHE A 91 5.26 7.58 9.10
CA PHE A 91 5.99 8.17 7.96
C PHE A 91 5.13 9.16 7.19
N TYR A 92 3.85 8.84 6.99
CA TYR A 92 2.94 9.74 6.30
C TYR A 92 2.69 11.03 7.10
N SER A 93 2.37 10.91 8.38
CA SER A 93 2.15 12.05 9.27
C SER A 93 3.37 12.93 9.39
N MET A 94 4.53 12.32 9.62
CA MET A 94 5.80 13.02 9.75
C MET A 94 6.16 13.75 8.46
N GLY A 95 5.99 13.09 7.31
CA GLY A 95 6.25 13.70 6.01
C GLY A 95 5.38 14.93 5.75
N ILE A 96 4.06 14.84 5.99
CA ILE A 96 3.13 15.97 5.88
C ILE A 96 3.53 17.10 6.82
N PHE A 97 3.76 16.78 8.09
CA PHE A 97 4.14 17.78 9.10
C PHE A 97 5.43 18.53 8.71
N LEU A 98 6.47 17.79 8.32
CA LEU A 98 7.75 18.39 7.95
C LEU A 98 7.62 19.27 6.70
N ALA A 99 6.91 18.82 5.68
CA ALA A 99 6.67 19.58 4.46
C ALA A 99 5.83 20.85 4.74
N ALA A 100 4.73 20.71 5.48
CA ALA A 100 3.90 21.85 5.86
C ALA A 100 4.66 22.85 6.74
N LYS A 101 5.44 22.37 7.73
CA LYS A 101 6.24 23.22 8.63
C LYS A 101 7.29 24.01 7.87
N SER A 102 7.92 23.41 6.89
CA SER A 102 8.92 24.10 6.06
C SER A 102 8.32 25.27 5.28
N ILE A 103 7.08 25.12 4.80
CA ILE A 103 6.36 26.16 4.05
C ILE A 103 5.75 27.20 5.00
N THR A 104 4.98 26.77 6.00
CA THR A 104 4.21 27.67 6.88
C THR A 104 5.06 28.36 7.95
N SER A 105 6.20 27.77 8.30
CA SER A 105 7.05 28.16 9.44
C SER A 105 6.31 28.11 10.81
N SER A 106 5.14 27.45 10.88
CA SER A 106 4.32 27.33 12.08
C SER A 106 4.12 25.85 12.43
N SER A 107 4.63 25.41 13.58
CA SER A 107 4.44 24.03 14.05
C SER A 107 2.98 23.70 14.34
N THR A 108 2.23 24.65 14.90
CA THR A 108 0.81 24.45 15.25
C THR A 108 -0.05 24.28 13.99
N VAL A 109 0.10 25.18 13.01
CA VAL A 109 -0.65 25.09 11.75
C VAL A 109 -0.29 23.79 11.02
N SER A 110 0.98 23.41 10.99
CA SER A 110 1.44 22.19 10.32
C SER A 110 0.93 20.91 10.98
N LEU A 111 0.84 20.87 12.31
CA LEU A 111 0.21 19.76 13.04
C LEU A 111 -1.27 19.63 12.69
N LEU A 112 -1.99 20.76 12.67
CA LEU A 112 -3.41 20.75 12.32
C LEU A 112 -3.63 20.30 10.88
N ILE A 113 -2.84 20.79 9.93
CA ILE A 113 -2.86 20.31 8.54
C ILE A 113 -2.64 18.79 8.50
N CYS A 114 -1.62 18.30 9.21
CA CYS A 114 -1.32 16.87 9.26
C CYS A 114 -2.50 16.06 9.82
N PHE A 115 -3.03 16.44 10.98
CA PHE A 115 -4.10 15.68 11.63
C PHE A 115 -5.40 15.71 10.83
N VAL A 116 -5.77 16.88 10.29
CA VAL A 116 -6.98 17.01 9.48
C VAL A 116 -6.87 16.23 8.18
N VAL A 117 -5.76 16.36 7.45
CA VAL A 117 -5.58 15.65 6.18
C VAL A 117 -5.61 14.14 6.38
N ILE A 118 -4.98 13.61 7.41
CA ILE A 118 -4.96 12.18 7.68
C ILE A 118 -6.32 11.67 8.15
N THR A 119 -6.96 12.37 9.08
CA THR A 119 -8.26 11.97 9.61
C THR A 119 -9.35 11.97 8.53
N PHE A 120 -9.32 12.97 7.65
CA PHE A 120 -10.34 13.19 6.63
C PHE A 120 -9.88 12.88 5.21
N GLN A 121 -8.84 12.08 5.04
CA GLN A 121 -8.25 11.77 3.74
C GLN A 121 -9.28 11.36 2.67
N LYS A 122 -10.30 10.57 3.01
CA LYS A 122 -11.38 10.17 2.10
C LYS A 122 -12.24 11.34 1.62
N SER A 123 -12.28 12.45 2.35
CA SER A 123 -13.09 13.62 2.01
C SER A 123 -12.41 14.57 1.06
N PHE A 124 -11.09 14.51 0.93
CA PHE A 124 -10.32 15.33 -0.02
C PHE A 124 -10.34 14.80 -1.45
N GLY A 125 -11.27 13.93 -1.75
CA GLY A 125 -11.43 13.31 -3.05
C GLY A 125 -10.63 12.01 -3.16
N SER A 126 -11.30 10.98 -3.60
CA SER A 126 -10.69 9.67 -3.73
C SER A 126 -9.71 9.67 -4.88
N ILE A 127 -8.52 9.86 -4.52
CA ILE A 127 -7.40 9.35 -5.27
C ILE A 127 -7.13 8.03 -4.58
N ASP A 128 -7.15 6.94 -5.30
CA ASP A 128 -7.30 5.59 -4.74
C ASP A 128 -6.32 5.28 -3.59
N TYR A 129 -5.09 5.79 -3.63
CA TYR A 129 -4.07 5.41 -2.67
C TYR A 129 -4.09 6.14 -1.31
N PRO A 130 -4.25 7.45 -1.17
CA PRO A 130 -4.31 8.05 0.17
C PRO A 130 -5.47 7.52 1.01
N THR A 131 -6.57 7.09 0.35
CA THR A 131 -7.69 6.48 1.05
C THR A 131 -7.40 5.08 1.55
N MET A 132 -6.36 4.43 1.03
CA MET A 132 -5.96 3.07 1.37
C MET A 132 -5.00 2.95 2.55
N ILE A 133 -4.49 4.06 3.13
CA ILE A 133 -3.57 4.02 4.29
C ILE A 133 -4.14 3.17 5.43
N PHE A 134 -5.45 3.14 5.57
CA PHE A 134 -6.16 2.33 6.54
C PHE A 134 -6.89 1.15 5.88
N SER A 135 -6.25 0.48 4.94
CA SER A 135 -6.74 -0.72 4.29
C SER A 135 -5.78 -1.90 4.50
N GLU A 136 -6.13 -3.06 3.97
CA GLU A 136 -5.29 -4.26 4.04
C GLU A 136 -4.07 -4.20 3.11
N HIS A 137 -4.02 -3.28 2.17
CA HIS A 137 -2.92 -3.16 1.20
C HIS A 137 -1.66 -2.58 1.83
N THR A 138 -0.55 -3.26 1.75
CA THR A 138 0.64 -2.96 2.53
C THR A 138 1.82 -2.42 1.75
N ASN A 139 2.29 -3.12 0.71
CA ASN A 139 3.53 -2.73 0.01
C ASN A 139 3.43 -1.32 -0.59
N GLY A 140 2.35 -1.06 -1.34
CA GLY A 140 2.12 0.25 -1.94
C GLY A 140 1.88 1.35 -0.91
N MET A 141 1.19 1.05 0.19
CA MET A 141 0.84 2.03 1.22
C MET A 141 2.03 2.49 2.03
N LEU A 142 2.82 1.53 2.53
CA LEU A 142 4.05 1.85 3.26
C LEU A 142 5.03 2.61 2.36
N SER A 143 5.14 2.22 1.09
CA SER A 143 6.03 2.91 0.16
C SER A 143 5.60 4.36 -0.09
N LEU A 144 4.32 4.66 -0.28
CA LEU A 144 3.84 6.03 -0.45
C LEU A 144 3.97 6.87 0.84
N ALA A 145 3.81 6.25 2.00
CA ALA A 145 4.08 6.91 3.27
C ALA A 145 5.55 7.32 3.39
N ILE A 146 6.48 6.43 3.01
CA ILE A 146 7.92 6.72 2.98
C ILE A 146 8.24 7.80 1.92
N VAL A 147 7.63 7.77 0.74
CA VAL A 147 7.77 8.84 -0.27
C VAL A 147 7.38 10.20 0.31
N THR A 148 6.24 10.25 1.02
CA THR A 148 5.80 11.50 1.67
C THR A 148 6.80 11.96 2.72
N PHE A 149 7.38 11.03 3.47
CA PHE A 149 8.44 11.32 4.45
C PHE A 149 9.71 11.85 3.76
N ILE A 150 10.12 11.27 2.63
CA ILE A 150 11.26 11.75 1.83
C ILE A 150 11.04 13.21 1.41
N PHE A 151 9.86 13.59 0.94
CA PHE A 151 9.55 14.99 0.62
C PHE A 151 9.71 15.90 1.84
N GLY A 152 9.20 15.50 2.99
CA GLY A 152 9.36 16.22 4.24
C GLY A 152 10.82 16.36 4.69
N LEU A 153 11.62 15.30 4.54
CA LEU A 153 13.06 15.31 4.87
C LEU A 153 13.84 16.27 3.96
N VAL A 154 13.57 16.28 2.66
CA VAL A 154 14.17 17.21 1.69
C VAL A 154 13.84 18.64 2.09
N ALA A 155 12.59 18.93 2.42
CA ALA A 155 12.14 20.25 2.86
C ALA A 155 12.85 20.76 4.12
N ASN A 156 13.35 19.85 4.96
CA ASN A 156 14.05 20.16 6.21
C ASN A 156 15.58 19.94 6.15
N LYS A 157 16.18 19.89 4.95
CA LYS A 157 17.63 19.69 4.72
C LYS A 157 18.20 18.36 5.20
N ASN A 158 17.36 17.39 5.57
CA ASN A 158 17.79 16.07 5.99
C ASN A 158 18.09 15.18 4.78
N PHE A 159 19.02 15.59 3.93
CA PHE A 159 19.33 14.89 2.68
C PHE A 159 19.90 13.50 2.90
N PHE A 160 20.67 13.29 3.97
CA PHE A 160 21.17 11.96 4.31
C PHE A 160 20.02 10.96 4.47
N LEU A 161 19.05 11.27 5.31
CA LEU A 161 17.90 10.39 5.52
C LEU A 161 17.02 10.31 4.28
N ALA A 162 16.83 11.40 3.53
CA ALA A 162 16.04 11.37 2.30
C ALA A 162 16.64 10.40 1.27
N ILE A 163 17.95 10.42 1.07
CA ILE A 163 18.65 9.53 0.15
C ILE A 163 18.65 8.09 0.68
N PHE A 164 18.93 7.89 1.98
CA PHE A 164 18.84 6.58 2.61
C PHE A 164 17.47 5.93 2.40
N PHE A 165 16.39 6.64 2.74
CA PHE A 165 15.05 6.10 2.57
C PHE A 165 14.65 5.90 1.11
N SER A 166 15.13 6.74 0.18
CA SER A 166 14.86 6.56 -1.25
C SER A 166 15.53 5.32 -1.83
N THR A 167 16.75 5.00 -1.39
CA THR A 167 17.44 3.76 -1.76
C THR A 167 16.85 2.53 -1.06
N PHE A 168 16.60 2.61 0.24
CA PHE A 168 15.98 1.51 1.00
C PHE A 168 14.59 1.15 0.48
N LEU A 169 13.82 2.13 -0.02
CA LEU A 169 12.48 1.91 -0.56
C LEU A 169 12.47 0.93 -1.75
N ILE A 170 13.59 0.75 -2.44
CA ILE A 170 13.72 -0.19 -3.56
C ILE A 170 13.40 -1.63 -3.13
N CYS A 171 13.81 -2.06 -1.93
CA CYS A 171 13.49 -3.39 -1.43
C CYS A 171 12.08 -3.52 -0.82
N ILE A 172 11.39 -2.42 -0.53
CA ILE A 172 9.98 -2.44 -0.10
C ILE A 172 9.06 -2.51 -1.31
N HIS A 173 9.29 -1.65 -2.30
CA HIS A 173 8.51 -1.59 -3.54
C HIS A 173 9.41 -1.11 -4.68
N LEU A 174 9.86 -2.04 -5.49
CA LEU A 174 10.88 -1.82 -6.51
C LEU A 174 10.59 -0.61 -7.41
N THR A 175 9.41 -0.55 -8.01
CA THR A 175 9.06 0.50 -8.99
C THR A 175 8.94 1.88 -8.35
N VAL A 176 8.32 1.97 -7.17
CA VAL A 176 8.19 3.24 -6.42
C VAL A 176 9.56 3.70 -5.92
N GLY A 177 10.37 2.77 -5.40
CA GLY A 177 11.72 3.07 -4.91
C GLY A 177 12.64 3.58 -6.02
N LEU A 178 12.69 2.88 -7.15
CA LEU A 178 13.48 3.32 -8.31
C LEU A 178 13.03 4.68 -8.84
N TRP A 179 11.72 4.92 -8.93
CA TRP A 179 11.17 6.18 -9.38
C TRP A 179 11.56 7.34 -8.48
N ILE A 180 11.32 7.23 -7.17
CA ILE A 180 11.63 8.33 -6.25
C ILE A 180 13.14 8.57 -6.12
N PHE A 181 13.95 7.51 -6.15
CA PHE A 181 15.40 7.63 -6.18
C PHE A 181 15.88 8.40 -7.42
N PHE A 182 15.39 8.04 -8.60
CA PHE A 182 15.70 8.72 -9.86
C PHE A 182 15.27 10.20 -9.83
N ILE A 183 14.04 10.51 -9.41
CA ILE A 183 13.53 11.87 -9.34
C ILE A 183 14.30 12.71 -8.31
N LEU A 184 14.63 12.14 -7.15
CA LEU A 184 15.46 12.83 -6.15
C LEU A 184 16.85 13.14 -6.69
N PHE A 185 17.50 12.18 -7.32
CA PHE A 185 18.80 12.36 -7.95
C PHE A 185 18.75 13.46 -9.03
N LEU A 186 17.77 13.40 -9.93
CA LEU A 186 17.59 14.39 -10.99
C LEU A 186 17.32 15.79 -10.42
N SER A 187 16.52 15.90 -9.37
CA SER A 187 16.25 17.17 -8.68
C SER A 187 17.50 17.76 -8.04
N LEU A 188 18.34 16.93 -7.41
CA LEU A 188 19.62 17.34 -6.83
C LEU A 188 20.60 17.79 -7.91
N MET A 189 20.65 17.13 -9.05
CA MET A 189 21.48 17.51 -10.20
C MET A 189 21.04 18.86 -10.79
N ILE A 190 19.73 19.05 -11.02
CA ILE A 190 19.18 20.35 -11.46
C ILE A 190 19.52 21.43 -10.45
N SER A 191 19.33 21.14 -9.17
CA SER A 191 19.65 22.10 -8.10
C SER A 191 21.14 22.46 -8.04
N LYS A 192 22.03 21.51 -8.28
CA LYS A 192 23.47 21.77 -8.33
C LYS A 192 23.86 22.60 -9.55
N PHE A 193 23.50 22.14 -10.75
CA PHE A 193 24.03 22.72 -11.99
C PHE A 193 23.29 23.99 -12.41
N ILE A 194 21.97 24.06 -12.18
CA ILE A 194 21.16 25.21 -12.60
C ILE A 194 20.99 26.20 -11.46
N LEU A 195 20.70 25.76 -10.24
CA LEU A 195 20.48 26.63 -9.09
C LEU A 195 21.77 26.93 -8.31
N LYS A 196 22.88 26.32 -8.70
CA LYS A 196 24.22 26.48 -8.10
C LYS A 196 24.28 26.19 -6.59
N ASN A 197 23.44 25.25 -6.10
CA ASN A 197 23.46 24.83 -4.71
C ASN A 197 24.63 23.89 -4.43
N ASN A 198 25.29 24.09 -3.29
CA ASN A 198 26.36 23.21 -2.83
C ASN A 198 25.81 22.16 -1.86
N TYR A 199 26.17 20.90 -2.11
CA TYR A 199 25.79 19.77 -1.30
C TYR A 199 26.99 18.96 -0.82
N ASN A 200 26.85 18.32 0.32
CA ASN A 200 27.87 17.38 0.83
C ASN A 200 27.71 16.01 0.17
N TYR A 201 28.39 15.80 -0.95
CA TYR A 201 28.30 14.54 -1.73
C TYR A 201 28.83 13.33 -0.99
N LYS A 202 29.78 13.49 -0.06
CA LYS A 202 30.26 12.38 0.78
C LYS A 202 29.10 11.81 1.62
N SER A 203 28.32 12.71 2.21
CA SER A 203 27.12 12.31 2.95
C SER A 203 26.10 11.58 2.06
N PHE A 204 25.94 11.99 0.80
CA PHE A 204 25.04 11.34 -0.15
C PHE A 204 25.53 9.93 -0.51
N PHE A 205 26.84 9.79 -0.73
CA PHE A 205 27.45 8.49 -1.00
C PHE A 205 27.23 7.53 0.16
N TYR A 206 27.52 7.94 1.41
CA TYR A 206 27.31 7.09 2.59
C TYR A 206 25.83 6.72 2.79
N ALA A 207 24.90 7.64 2.58
CA ALA A 207 23.47 7.37 2.68
C ALA A 207 23.00 6.35 1.64
N SER A 208 23.42 6.53 0.38
CA SER A 208 23.12 5.58 -0.71
C SER A 208 23.74 4.23 -0.44
N PHE A 209 25.00 4.18 0.00
CA PHE A 209 25.68 2.93 0.31
C PHE A 209 24.95 2.15 1.42
N LEU A 210 24.57 2.82 2.50
CA LEU A 210 23.85 2.18 3.60
C LEU A 210 22.47 1.65 3.14
N GLY A 211 21.73 2.46 2.35
CA GLY A 211 20.45 2.03 1.80
C GLY A 211 20.59 0.84 0.83
N LEU A 212 21.57 0.89 -0.08
CA LEU A 212 21.86 -0.20 -1.01
C LEU A 212 22.37 -1.46 -0.31
N PHE A 213 23.10 -1.32 0.80
CA PHE A 213 23.50 -2.44 1.61
C PHE A 213 22.30 -3.22 2.18
N LEU A 214 21.29 -2.51 2.68
CA LEU A 214 20.05 -3.15 3.14
C LEU A 214 19.26 -3.79 1.98
N VAL A 215 19.24 -3.13 0.81
CA VAL A 215 18.67 -3.71 -0.42
C VAL A 215 19.36 -5.01 -0.79
N PHE A 216 20.69 -5.04 -0.74
CA PHE A 216 21.49 -6.23 -1.04
C PHE A 216 21.23 -7.36 -0.02
N LEU A 217 21.20 -7.05 1.28
CA LEU A 217 20.83 -8.04 2.29
C LEU A 217 19.43 -8.62 2.07
N SER A 218 18.45 -7.77 1.81
CA SER A 218 17.09 -8.22 1.47
C SER A 218 17.06 -9.10 0.22
N PHE A 219 17.90 -8.77 -0.79
CA PHE A 219 18.00 -9.57 -2.00
C PHE A 219 18.61 -10.96 -1.75
N ILE A 220 19.63 -11.05 -0.89
CA ILE A 220 20.21 -12.34 -0.47
C ILE A 220 19.13 -13.21 0.20
N PHE A 221 18.37 -12.65 1.15
CA PHE A 221 17.28 -13.38 1.80
C PHE A 221 16.19 -13.83 0.83
N TYR A 222 15.87 -13.00 -0.16
CA TYR A 222 14.97 -13.38 -1.23
C TYR A 222 15.54 -14.55 -2.05
N TYR A 223 16.80 -14.46 -2.48
CA TYR A 223 17.43 -15.45 -3.32
C TYR A 223 17.53 -16.84 -2.66
N ILE A 224 17.85 -16.88 -1.36
CA ILE A 224 17.94 -18.13 -0.58
C ILE A 224 16.58 -18.82 -0.46
N ASN A 225 15.46 -18.05 -0.44
CA ASN A 225 14.11 -18.59 -0.28
C ASN A 225 13.36 -18.76 -1.61
N LEU A 226 14.02 -18.51 -2.73
CA LEU A 226 13.42 -18.58 -4.06
C LEU A 226 12.96 -20.01 -4.37
N VAL A 227 11.75 -20.15 -4.89
CA VAL A 227 11.20 -21.45 -5.33
C VAL A 227 11.41 -21.59 -6.82
N GLU A 228 12.11 -22.63 -7.23
CA GLU A 228 12.32 -22.90 -8.66
C GLU A 228 11.03 -23.27 -9.37
N LEU A 229 10.86 -22.69 -10.56
CA LEU A 229 9.78 -22.98 -11.48
C LEU A 229 10.35 -23.61 -12.73
N ASN A 230 10.21 -24.92 -12.84
CA ASN A 230 10.70 -25.68 -14.01
C ASN A 230 9.79 -25.56 -15.23
N ASN A 231 8.63 -24.93 -15.09
CA ASN A 231 7.66 -24.77 -16.18
C ASN A 231 8.15 -23.78 -17.23
N LYS A 232 7.93 -24.11 -18.52
CA LYS A 232 8.08 -23.15 -19.60
C LYS A 232 6.96 -22.11 -19.52
N LEU A 233 7.28 -20.88 -19.90
CA LEU A 233 6.28 -19.81 -20.00
C LEU A 233 5.30 -20.13 -21.15
N ASP A 234 4.03 -20.26 -20.82
CA ASP A 234 2.95 -20.23 -21.82
C ASP A 234 2.62 -18.77 -22.17
N THR A 235 3.16 -18.31 -23.30
CA THR A 235 2.99 -16.94 -23.76
C THR A 235 1.54 -16.60 -24.09
N SER A 236 0.76 -17.59 -24.56
CA SER A 236 -0.67 -17.41 -24.86
C SER A 236 -1.48 -17.21 -23.58
N ALA A 237 -1.30 -18.10 -22.59
CA ALA A 237 -1.96 -17.97 -21.31
C ALA A 237 -1.55 -16.67 -20.59
N TYR A 238 -0.26 -16.32 -20.64
CA TYR A 238 0.21 -15.07 -20.04
C TYR A 238 -0.37 -13.82 -20.71
N SER A 239 -0.43 -13.81 -22.06
CA SER A 239 -1.07 -12.72 -22.80
C SER A 239 -2.55 -12.57 -22.44
N THR A 240 -3.28 -13.70 -22.37
CA THR A 240 -4.68 -13.72 -21.94
C THR A 240 -4.82 -13.20 -20.51
N TYR A 241 -3.94 -13.64 -19.58
CA TYR A 241 -3.97 -13.12 -18.22
C TYR A 241 -3.85 -11.59 -18.20
N MET A 242 -2.85 -11.05 -18.88
CA MET A 242 -2.61 -9.61 -18.96
C MET A 242 -3.78 -8.83 -19.58
N GLN A 243 -4.51 -9.41 -20.52
CA GLN A 243 -5.60 -8.73 -21.24
C GLN A 243 -6.96 -8.87 -20.56
N VAL A 244 -7.21 -9.96 -19.87
CA VAL A 244 -8.55 -10.33 -19.41
C VAL A 244 -8.64 -10.37 -17.90
N TRP A 245 -7.60 -10.84 -17.21
CA TRP A 245 -7.60 -11.08 -15.78
C TRP A 245 -6.99 -9.94 -14.96
N ASP A 246 -5.97 -9.27 -15.51
CA ASP A 246 -5.27 -8.21 -14.79
C ASP A 246 -6.03 -6.88 -14.85
N MET A 247 -6.76 -6.60 -13.80
CA MET A 247 -7.51 -5.35 -13.66
C MET A 247 -6.61 -4.12 -13.57
N HIS A 248 -5.43 -4.27 -12.96
CA HIS A 248 -4.61 -3.12 -12.60
C HIS A 248 -3.74 -2.60 -13.72
N ARG A 249 -3.29 -3.49 -14.63
CA ARG A 249 -2.34 -3.15 -15.70
C ARG A 249 -3.03 -2.88 -17.01
N ASN A 250 -4.20 -3.47 -17.22
CA ASN A 250 -4.94 -3.36 -18.48
C ASN A 250 -5.97 -2.21 -18.49
N ASN A 251 -6.31 -1.68 -17.32
CA ASN A 251 -7.29 -0.60 -17.18
C ASN A 251 -6.67 0.78 -17.47
N PHE A 252 -6.00 0.92 -18.62
CA PHE A 252 -5.78 2.22 -19.25
C PHE A 252 -7.03 2.73 -19.96
N ASP A 253 -8.18 2.28 -19.51
CA ASP A 253 -9.44 2.84 -19.99
C ASP A 253 -9.46 4.33 -19.67
N SER A 254 -9.26 5.10 -20.74
CA SER A 254 -9.18 6.56 -20.70
C SER A 254 -10.43 7.22 -20.15
N SER A 255 -11.55 6.50 -20.11
CA SER A 255 -12.81 6.97 -19.52
C SER A 255 -12.70 7.14 -18.00
N LYS A 256 -11.74 6.49 -17.36
CA LYS A 256 -11.49 6.57 -15.92
C LYS A 256 -10.34 7.50 -15.54
N LEU A 257 -9.81 8.29 -16.49
CA LEU A 257 -8.84 9.31 -16.13
C LEU A 257 -9.50 10.28 -15.16
N ASN A 258 -9.15 10.16 -13.91
CA ASN A 258 -9.68 11.06 -12.92
C ASN A 258 -9.07 12.44 -13.14
N TYR A 259 -9.83 13.35 -13.76
CA TYR A 259 -9.42 14.74 -14.01
C TYR A 259 -8.79 15.40 -12.78
N LYS A 260 -9.16 14.93 -11.58
CA LYS A 260 -8.60 15.39 -10.32
C LYS A 260 -7.08 15.22 -10.25
N TYR A 261 -6.51 14.15 -10.81
CA TYR A 261 -5.05 13.97 -10.85
C TYR A 261 -4.37 14.99 -11.73
N ILE A 262 -4.94 15.24 -12.90
CA ILE A 262 -4.40 16.24 -13.83
C ILE A 262 -4.50 17.64 -13.21
N ILE A 263 -5.65 17.99 -12.66
CA ILE A 263 -5.85 19.29 -12.02
C ILE A 263 -4.86 19.45 -10.85
N LEU A 264 -4.77 18.47 -9.97
CA LEU A 264 -3.82 18.51 -8.85
C LEU A 264 -2.38 18.67 -9.34
N SER A 265 -2.02 17.94 -10.39
CA SER A 265 -0.68 18.00 -11.00
C SER A 265 -0.39 19.40 -11.56
N LEU A 266 -1.32 19.99 -12.30
CA LEU A 266 -1.19 21.34 -12.84
C LEU A 266 -1.10 22.39 -11.72
N VAL A 267 -1.90 22.24 -10.66
CA VAL A 267 -1.81 23.14 -9.49
C VAL A 267 -0.45 23.05 -8.82
N LEU A 268 0.10 21.84 -8.63
CA LEU A 268 1.42 21.68 -8.00
C LEU A 268 2.55 22.28 -8.85
N ILE A 269 2.51 22.09 -10.17
CA ILE A 269 3.47 22.72 -11.10
C ILE A 269 3.32 24.26 -11.06
N PHE A 270 2.10 24.76 -11.05
CA PHE A 270 1.83 26.19 -10.93
C PHE A 270 2.35 26.75 -9.60
N LEU A 271 2.14 26.06 -8.48
CA LEU A 271 2.68 26.48 -7.18
C LEU A 271 4.21 26.49 -7.17
N PHE A 272 4.87 25.54 -7.83
CA PHE A 272 6.33 25.54 -7.97
C PHE A 272 6.79 26.77 -8.77
N ILE A 273 6.21 27.03 -9.93
CA ILE A 273 6.60 28.17 -10.79
C ILE A 273 6.36 29.50 -10.06
N SER A 274 5.23 29.62 -9.37
CA SER A 274 4.83 30.83 -8.66
C SER A 274 5.56 31.03 -7.31
N SER A 275 6.14 29.97 -6.76
CA SER A 275 6.71 29.95 -5.39
C SER A 275 7.80 31.02 -5.19
N TYR A 276 8.69 31.19 -6.15
CA TYR A 276 9.76 32.18 -6.12
C TYR A 276 9.22 33.61 -6.26
N LYS A 277 8.29 33.84 -7.19
CA LYS A 277 7.82 35.17 -7.55
C LYS A 277 6.79 35.75 -6.57
N TYR A 278 5.90 34.91 -6.06
CA TYR A 278 4.73 35.37 -5.28
C TYR A 278 4.76 34.96 -3.81
N PHE A 279 5.58 33.97 -3.44
CA PHE A 279 5.61 33.42 -2.09
C PHE A 279 6.97 33.57 -1.40
N ASP A 280 7.90 34.34 -1.98
CA ASP A 280 9.24 34.63 -1.44
C ASP A 280 10.08 33.39 -1.10
N ILE A 281 9.80 32.26 -1.73
CA ILE A 281 10.58 31.03 -1.54
C ILE A 281 11.86 31.13 -2.36
N LYS A 282 13.00 31.27 -1.67
CA LYS A 282 14.30 31.40 -2.34
C LYS A 282 14.66 30.16 -3.15
N LYS A 283 15.18 30.33 -4.36
CA LYS A 283 15.59 29.23 -5.27
C LYS A 283 16.63 28.27 -4.68
N ASN A 284 17.43 28.74 -3.74
CA ASN A 284 18.44 27.93 -3.04
C ASN A 284 17.92 27.35 -1.71
N SER A 285 16.62 27.49 -1.43
CA SER A 285 16.02 26.93 -0.22
C SER A 285 15.64 25.45 -0.39
N PRO A 286 15.62 24.65 0.69
CA PRO A 286 15.18 23.26 0.64
C PRO A 286 13.70 23.13 0.26
N ASN A 287 12.89 24.14 0.59
CA ASN A 287 11.48 24.18 0.19
C ASN A 287 11.33 24.25 -1.32
N TYR A 288 12.17 25.04 -1.99
CA TYR A 288 12.19 25.12 -3.44
C TYR A 288 12.63 23.79 -4.06
N LEU A 289 13.63 23.11 -3.46
CA LEU A 289 14.05 21.78 -3.90
C LEU A 289 12.95 20.73 -3.72
N MET A 290 12.21 20.74 -2.61
CA MET A 290 11.06 19.87 -2.42
C MET A 290 9.99 20.11 -3.48
N LEU A 291 9.64 21.38 -3.75
CA LEU A 291 8.67 21.71 -4.79
C LEU A 291 9.16 21.34 -6.19
N LEU A 292 10.44 21.48 -6.47
CA LEU A 292 11.07 21.03 -7.72
C LEU A 292 10.93 19.50 -7.86
N LEU A 293 11.24 18.74 -6.81
CA LEU A 293 11.14 17.29 -6.79
C LEU A 293 9.71 16.82 -7.06
N ILE A 294 8.71 17.44 -6.40
CA ILE A 294 7.30 17.11 -6.60
C ILE A 294 6.84 17.47 -8.02
N SER A 295 7.20 18.66 -8.50
CA SER A 295 6.81 19.13 -9.83
C SER A 295 7.46 18.30 -10.93
N LEU A 296 8.71 17.89 -10.75
CA LEU A 296 9.41 17.03 -11.69
C LEU A 296 8.80 15.62 -11.74
N SER A 297 8.52 15.04 -10.58
CA SER A 297 7.80 13.76 -10.50
C SER A 297 6.44 13.86 -11.20
N THR A 298 5.69 14.91 -10.94
CA THR A 298 4.38 15.17 -11.54
C THR A 298 4.46 15.32 -13.05
N PHE A 299 5.38 16.14 -13.53
CA PHE A 299 5.56 16.41 -14.96
C PHE A 299 5.97 15.14 -15.73
N LEU A 300 6.96 14.41 -15.23
CA LEU A 300 7.40 13.16 -15.85
C LEU A 300 6.32 12.08 -15.80
N SER A 301 5.56 11.99 -14.72
CA SER A 301 4.40 11.09 -14.62
C SER A 301 3.35 11.41 -15.69
N MET A 302 3.06 12.69 -15.90
CA MET A 302 2.15 13.14 -16.96
C MET A 302 2.67 12.76 -18.35
N LEU A 303 3.94 13.00 -18.62
CA LEU A 303 4.56 12.61 -19.90
C LEU A 303 4.45 11.11 -20.17
N ILE A 304 4.83 10.27 -19.19
CA ILE A 304 4.75 8.82 -19.30
C ILE A 304 3.29 8.37 -19.49
N TYR A 305 2.37 8.97 -18.74
CA TYR A 305 0.95 8.65 -18.86
C TYR A 305 0.42 8.94 -20.27
N PHE A 306 0.66 10.15 -20.79
CA PHE A 306 0.21 10.52 -22.13
C PHE A 306 0.90 9.69 -23.23
N ALA A 307 2.21 9.45 -23.09
CA ALA A 307 2.94 8.59 -24.01
C ALA A 307 2.34 7.17 -24.02
N PHE A 308 2.07 6.59 -22.87
CA PHE A 308 1.42 5.28 -22.79
C PHE A 308 0.00 5.28 -23.39
N LYS A 309 -0.78 6.33 -23.17
CA LYS A 309 -2.13 6.45 -23.70
C LYS A 309 -2.17 6.53 -25.23
N PHE A 310 -1.26 7.30 -25.84
CA PHE A 310 -1.27 7.56 -27.28
C PHE A 310 -0.40 6.58 -28.09
N THR A 311 0.60 5.98 -27.45
CA THR A 311 1.54 5.08 -28.10
C THR A 311 1.83 3.83 -27.27
N PRO A 312 0.79 3.05 -26.87
CA PRO A 312 0.97 1.89 -25.98
C PRO A 312 1.91 0.84 -26.56
N PHE A 313 1.97 0.72 -27.89
CA PHE A 313 2.83 -0.22 -28.61
C PHE A 313 4.32 0.06 -28.51
N LEU A 314 4.72 1.28 -28.10
CA LEU A 314 6.11 1.64 -27.88
C LEU A 314 6.62 1.26 -26.48
N PHE A 315 5.72 0.86 -25.58
CA PHE A 315 6.09 0.50 -24.22
C PHE A 315 6.45 -0.97 -24.12
N PRO A 316 7.67 -1.32 -23.70
CA PRO A 316 8.02 -2.69 -23.43
C PRO A 316 7.21 -3.24 -22.25
N ASP A 317 6.90 -4.53 -22.28
CA ASP A 317 6.09 -5.23 -21.26
C ASP A 317 6.54 -4.94 -19.81
N ILE A 318 7.85 -4.78 -19.60
CA ILE A 318 8.39 -4.48 -18.29
C ILE A 318 7.91 -3.14 -17.74
N LEU A 319 7.72 -2.11 -18.58
CA LEU A 319 7.17 -0.82 -18.16
C LEU A 319 5.66 -0.90 -17.94
N VAL A 320 4.94 -1.70 -18.72
CA VAL A 320 3.51 -1.97 -18.48
C VAL A 320 3.33 -2.64 -17.12
N ARG A 321 4.17 -3.64 -16.81
CA ARG A 321 4.18 -4.32 -15.50
C ARG A 321 4.49 -3.37 -14.34
N ALA A 322 5.33 -2.36 -14.56
CA ALA A 322 5.66 -1.35 -13.57
C ALA A 322 4.49 -0.42 -13.21
N MET A 323 3.37 -0.48 -13.96
CA MET A 323 2.18 0.34 -13.77
C MET A 323 2.51 1.84 -13.70
N PRO A 324 2.88 2.47 -14.83
CA PRO A 324 3.33 3.88 -14.86
C PRO A 324 2.30 4.87 -14.30
N ILE A 325 1.02 4.54 -14.32
CA ILE A 325 -0.04 5.35 -13.70
C ILE A 325 0.17 5.54 -12.19
N ARG A 326 0.84 4.60 -11.51
CA ARG A 326 1.13 4.72 -10.08
C ARG A 326 2.09 5.87 -9.75
N PHE A 327 2.85 6.35 -10.71
CA PHE A 327 3.73 7.51 -10.49
C PHE A 327 2.95 8.79 -10.22
N PHE A 328 1.71 8.91 -10.72
CA PHE A 328 0.81 10.02 -10.36
C PHE A 328 0.41 10.02 -8.89
N LEU A 329 0.42 8.86 -8.25
CA LEU A 329 -0.04 8.72 -6.89
C LEU A 329 0.94 9.34 -5.88
N MET A 330 2.22 9.48 -6.25
CA MET A 330 3.23 10.03 -5.37
C MET A 330 2.97 11.49 -4.99
N GLN A 331 2.60 12.33 -5.96
CA GLN A 331 2.27 13.71 -5.68
C GLN A 331 0.91 13.89 -5.01
N SER A 332 -0.01 12.94 -5.19
CA SER A 332 -1.33 13.02 -4.59
C SER A 332 -1.31 12.92 -3.07
N VAL A 333 -0.37 12.14 -2.52
CA VAL A 333 -0.27 11.93 -1.07
C VAL A 333 0.19 13.18 -0.31
N ILE A 334 0.90 14.10 -0.96
CA ILE A 334 1.38 15.33 -0.33
C ILE A 334 0.77 16.61 -0.93
N GLY A 335 0.08 16.51 -2.06
CA GLY A 335 -0.44 17.66 -2.78
C GLY A 335 -1.42 18.51 -1.96
N ILE A 336 -2.39 17.90 -1.32
CA ILE A 336 -3.37 18.61 -0.49
C ILE A 336 -2.70 19.36 0.68
N PRO A 337 -1.83 18.72 1.51
CA PRO A 337 -1.10 19.44 2.55
C PRO A 337 -0.32 20.66 2.03
N ILE A 338 0.32 20.53 0.88
CA ILE A 338 1.07 21.63 0.26
C ILE A 338 0.13 22.76 -0.16
N ILE A 339 -0.98 22.46 -0.83
CA ILE A 339 -1.97 23.47 -1.23
C ILE A 339 -2.48 24.24 -0.01
N ILE A 340 -2.87 23.54 1.06
CA ILE A 340 -3.33 24.18 2.30
C ILE A 340 -2.23 25.07 2.90
N SER A 341 -0.98 24.61 2.86
CA SER A 341 0.17 25.40 3.34
C SER A 341 0.38 26.68 2.53
N PHE A 342 0.20 26.63 1.21
CA PHE A 342 0.26 27.82 0.36
C PHE A 342 -0.93 28.77 0.57
N VAL A 343 -2.12 28.26 0.81
CA VAL A 343 -3.30 29.07 1.20
C VAL A 343 -3.00 29.83 2.49
N TYR A 344 -2.39 29.17 3.48
CA TYR A 344 -1.95 29.84 4.70
C TYR A 344 -0.98 31.01 4.43
N ILE A 345 0.07 30.78 3.63
CA ILE A 345 1.03 31.86 3.29
C ILE A 345 0.34 32.99 2.52
N PHE A 346 -0.55 32.66 1.59
CA PHE A 346 -1.31 33.65 0.83
C PHE A 346 -2.13 34.55 1.75
N ILE A 347 -2.88 33.99 2.69
CA ILE A 347 -3.64 34.72 3.71
C ILE A 347 -2.68 35.59 4.54
N LYS A 348 -1.57 35.00 5.01
CA LYS A 348 -0.55 35.70 5.80
C LYS A 348 0.02 36.91 5.06
N ASN A 349 0.33 36.78 3.77
CA ASN A 349 0.87 37.87 2.95
C ASN A 349 -0.14 38.99 2.71
N ILE A 350 -1.44 38.66 2.54
CA ILE A 350 -2.52 39.66 2.43
C ILE A 350 -2.62 40.46 3.75
N LEU A 351 -2.68 39.75 4.88
CA LEU A 351 -2.82 40.39 6.19
C LEU A 351 -1.60 41.26 6.53
N LYS A 352 -0.39 40.80 6.19
CA LYS A 352 0.85 41.59 6.37
C LYS A 352 0.82 42.89 5.57
N LYS A 353 0.33 42.89 4.34
CA LYS A 353 0.14 44.12 3.54
C LYS A 353 -0.81 45.11 4.22
N LYS A 354 -1.79 44.64 4.98
CA LYS A 354 -2.71 45.45 5.76
C LYS A 354 -2.21 45.77 7.18
N LYS A 355 -0.94 45.46 7.50
CA LYS A 355 -0.33 45.64 8.84
C LYS A 355 -1.06 44.88 9.95
N ILE A 356 -1.76 43.82 9.63
CA ILE A 356 -2.47 42.97 10.59
C ILE A 356 -1.49 41.88 11.10
N ASN A 357 -1.60 41.55 12.40
CA ASN A 357 -0.71 40.56 13.03
C ASN A 357 -0.83 39.18 12.37
N ASP A 358 0.31 38.50 12.16
CA ASP A 358 0.44 37.14 11.61
C ASP A 358 -0.41 36.08 12.38
N ILE A 359 -0.76 36.34 13.65
CA ILE A 359 -1.62 35.50 14.46
C ILE A 359 -2.98 35.29 13.78
N TYR A 360 -3.54 36.31 13.15
CA TYR A 360 -4.84 36.20 12.46
C TYR A 360 -4.82 35.24 11.27
N ALA A 361 -3.69 35.12 10.57
CA ALA A 361 -3.55 34.13 9.52
C ALA A 361 -3.62 32.70 10.09
N SER A 362 -2.93 32.45 11.21
CA SER A 362 -2.99 31.16 11.90
C SER A 362 -4.40 30.86 12.38
N VAL A 363 -5.05 31.84 13.03
CA VAL A 363 -6.44 31.71 13.52
C VAL A 363 -7.40 31.43 12.35
N SER A 364 -7.30 32.15 11.25
CA SER A 364 -8.17 31.95 10.08
C SER A 364 -8.07 30.53 9.53
N VAL A 365 -6.85 30.00 9.33
CA VAL A 365 -6.67 28.62 8.84
C VAL A 365 -7.13 27.59 9.88
N ILE A 366 -6.87 27.83 11.17
CA ILE A 366 -7.38 26.98 12.26
C ILE A 366 -8.90 26.92 12.21
N ILE A 367 -9.57 28.07 12.09
CA ILE A 367 -11.04 28.13 12.00
C ILE A 367 -11.54 27.34 10.79
N ILE A 368 -10.93 27.51 9.61
CA ILE A 368 -11.30 26.77 8.41
C ILE A 368 -11.17 25.25 8.63
N LEU A 369 -10.06 24.80 9.21
CA LEU A 369 -9.83 23.39 9.48
C LEU A 369 -10.78 22.84 10.56
N VAL A 370 -11.12 23.64 11.56
CA VAL A 370 -12.08 23.27 12.62
C VAL A 370 -13.50 23.17 12.04
N ILE A 371 -13.94 24.15 11.24
CA ILE A 371 -15.25 24.11 10.58
C ILE A 371 -15.34 22.88 9.67
N PHE A 372 -14.28 22.60 8.89
CA PHE A 372 -14.21 21.41 8.08
C PHE A 372 -14.33 20.12 8.93
N SER A 373 -13.64 20.06 10.07
CA SER A 373 -13.69 18.91 10.97
C SER A 373 -15.06 18.73 11.62
N ILE A 374 -15.74 19.82 11.96
CA ILE A 374 -17.12 19.77 12.50
C ILE A 374 -18.08 19.24 11.44
N ASN A 375 -18.00 19.70 10.21
CA ASN A 375 -18.86 19.23 9.11
C ASN A 375 -18.66 17.75 8.79
N HIS A 376 -17.56 17.14 9.26
CA HIS A 376 -17.22 15.74 9.03
C HIS A 376 -17.07 14.96 10.35
N TYR A 377 -17.67 15.43 11.44
CA TYR A 377 -17.47 14.87 12.78
C TYR A 377 -17.84 13.38 12.89
N GLU A 378 -18.77 12.89 12.07
CA GLU A 378 -19.15 11.48 12.03
C GLU A 378 -17.96 10.55 11.82
N LYS A 379 -16.97 10.97 11.03
CA LYS A 379 -15.75 10.20 10.81
C LYS A 379 -14.89 10.08 12.05
N ILE A 380 -14.86 11.13 12.87
CA ILE A 380 -14.18 11.12 14.17
C ILE A 380 -14.88 10.14 15.11
N LEU A 381 -16.22 10.12 15.12
CA LEU A 381 -16.99 9.16 15.91
C LEU A 381 -16.73 7.71 15.48
N VAL A 382 -16.64 7.44 14.18
CA VAL A 382 -16.30 6.11 13.67
C VAL A 382 -14.92 5.68 14.18
N ILE A 383 -13.90 6.54 14.08
CA ILE A 383 -12.54 6.24 14.57
C ILE A 383 -12.54 6.00 16.08
N LYS A 384 -13.23 6.85 16.84
CA LYS A 384 -13.39 6.68 18.30
C LYS A 384 -14.04 5.34 18.64
N ASN A 385 -15.14 5.00 18.00
CA ASN A 385 -15.86 3.76 18.27
C ASN A 385 -15.03 2.52 17.93
N GLN A 386 -14.31 2.55 16.80
CA GLN A 386 -13.37 1.48 16.43
C GLN A 386 -12.26 1.33 17.47
N PHE A 387 -11.66 2.45 17.92
CA PHE A 387 -10.63 2.43 18.94
C PHE A 387 -11.14 1.79 20.26
N LEU A 388 -12.31 2.19 20.72
CA LEU A 388 -12.92 1.63 21.93
C LEU A 388 -13.22 0.12 21.78
N LEU A 389 -13.71 -0.30 20.62
CA LEU A 389 -13.95 -1.72 20.32
C LEU A 389 -12.68 -2.56 20.39
N HIS A 390 -11.56 -2.04 19.87
CA HIS A 390 -10.28 -2.76 19.87
C HIS A 390 -9.57 -2.77 21.22
N ILE A 391 -9.81 -1.77 22.07
CA ILE A 391 -9.27 -1.75 23.45
C ILE A 391 -10.11 -2.63 24.39
N SER A 392 -11.43 -2.59 24.27
CA SER A 392 -12.32 -3.33 25.16
C SER A 392 -12.24 -4.86 25.02
N LYS A 393 -11.39 -5.37 24.11
CA LYS A 393 -11.26 -6.80 23.81
C LYS A 393 -12.63 -7.49 23.66
N SER A 394 -13.60 -6.76 23.14
CA SER A 394 -14.97 -7.24 22.98
C SER A 394 -14.93 -8.58 22.19
N GLU A 395 -15.18 -9.66 22.87
CA GLU A 395 -15.19 -11.05 22.37
C GLU A 395 -16.38 -11.29 21.44
N LYS A 396 -16.61 -10.42 20.48
CA LYS A 396 -17.79 -10.50 19.60
C LYS A 396 -17.86 -11.76 18.74
N ASN A 397 -16.88 -12.71 18.81
CA ASN A 397 -16.90 -13.88 17.94
C ASN A 397 -16.27 -15.14 18.56
N ILE A 398 -16.72 -15.53 19.76
CA ILE A 398 -16.25 -16.75 20.42
C ILE A 398 -16.52 -17.97 19.52
N GLU A 399 -17.71 -18.07 18.91
CA GLU A 399 -18.10 -19.21 18.05
C GLU A 399 -17.18 -19.32 16.81
N ASN A 400 -16.83 -18.21 16.17
CA ASN A 400 -15.88 -18.24 15.05
C ASN A 400 -14.47 -18.61 15.54
N LYS A 401 -14.05 -18.18 16.73
CA LYS A 401 -12.76 -18.58 17.30
C LYS A 401 -12.70 -20.10 17.52
N ILE A 402 -13.76 -20.69 18.07
CA ILE A 402 -13.89 -22.16 18.24
C ILE A 402 -13.85 -22.86 16.89
N PHE A 403 -14.56 -22.35 15.88
CA PHE A 403 -14.53 -22.90 14.52
C PHE A 403 -13.10 -22.98 13.97
N TRP A 404 -12.35 -21.89 14.02
CA TRP A 404 -10.97 -21.85 13.49
C TRP A 404 -10.00 -22.72 14.31
N GLN A 405 -10.20 -22.84 15.61
CA GLN A 405 -9.45 -23.79 16.44
C GLN A 405 -9.74 -25.24 16.03
N ASN A 406 -10.98 -25.56 15.78
CA ASN A 406 -11.37 -26.89 15.30
C ASN A 406 -10.77 -27.18 13.91
N VAL A 407 -10.75 -26.22 13.00
CA VAL A 407 -10.05 -26.37 11.71
C VAL A 407 -8.56 -26.64 11.94
N LYS A 408 -7.91 -25.88 12.81
CA LYS A 408 -6.48 -26.03 13.11
C LYS A 408 -6.14 -27.43 13.64
N ILE A 409 -6.98 -27.98 14.49
CA ILE A 409 -6.78 -29.29 15.11
C ILE A 409 -7.16 -30.44 14.15
N ASN A 410 -8.28 -30.32 13.46
CA ASN A 410 -8.85 -31.42 12.66
C ASN A 410 -8.31 -31.52 11.23
N HIS A 411 -7.67 -30.49 10.72
CA HIS A 411 -7.03 -30.54 9.41
C HIS A 411 -5.57 -30.97 9.57
N SER A 412 -5.24 -32.16 9.06
CA SER A 412 -3.88 -32.72 9.16
C SER A 412 -2.99 -32.24 8.04
N ASP A 413 -3.23 -32.72 6.83
CA ASP A 413 -2.38 -32.54 5.65
C ASP A 413 -3.19 -32.16 4.42
N GLY A 414 -2.51 -31.65 3.38
CA GLY A 414 -3.12 -31.21 2.13
C GLY A 414 -3.60 -29.77 2.15
N TYR A 415 -4.25 -29.36 1.08
CA TYR A 415 -4.73 -27.99 0.90
C TYR A 415 -6.18 -27.83 1.30
N ILE A 416 -6.49 -26.66 1.83
CA ILE A 416 -7.87 -26.24 2.05
C ILE A 416 -8.30 -25.42 0.82
N LEU A 417 -9.39 -25.83 0.19
CA LEU A 417 -10.06 -25.00 -0.80
C LEU A 417 -11.01 -24.02 -0.11
N THR A 418 -11.00 -22.78 -0.55
CA THR A 418 -11.72 -21.70 0.10
C THR A 418 -12.50 -20.86 -0.91
N SER A 419 -13.52 -20.14 -0.43
CA SER A 419 -14.06 -18.99 -1.18
C SER A 419 -13.12 -17.79 -1.07
N TYR A 420 -13.41 -16.73 -1.84
CA TYR A 420 -12.71 -15.44 -1.74
C TYR A 420 -12.68 -14.92 -0.30
N GLU A 421 -13.82 -14.99 0.41
CA GLU A 421 -14.01 -14.43 1.74
C GLU A 421 -13.30 -15.22 2.84
N THR A 422 -13.19 -16.56 2.66
CA THR A 422 -12.64 -17.45 3.68
C THR A 422 -11.14 -17.68 3.56
N CYS A 423 -10.52 -17.33 2.42
CA CYS A 423 -9.12 -17.64 2.16
C CYS A 423 -8.17 -17.03 3.20
N ARG A 424 -8.21 -15.72 3.39
CA ARG A 424 -7.32 -15.03 4.34
C ARG A 424 -7.60 -15.41 5.77
N GLN A 425 -8.86 -15.67 6.12
CA GLN A 425 -9.21 -16.14 7.46
C GLN A 425 -8.62 -17.54 7.73
N THR A 426 -8.59 -18.41 6.74
CA THR A 426 -7.95 -19.72 6.85
C THR A 426 -6.46 -19.59 7.11
N LEU A 427 -5.74 -18.74 6.37
CA LEU A 427 -4.32 -18.47 6.58
C LEU A 427 -4.05 -17.92 7.99
N ARG A 428 -4.81 -16.91 8.43
CA ARG A 428 -4.58 -16.18 9.69
C ARG A 428 -5.04 -16.93 10.93
N ARG A 429 -6.15 -17.62 10.86
CA ARG A 429 -6.81 -18.21 12.03
C ARG A 429 -6.52 -19.70 12.19
N ALA A 430 -6.57 -20.45 11.09
CA ALA A 430 -6.26 -21.87 11.13
C ALA A 430 -4.75 -22.15 10.95
N LEU A 431 -3.98 -21.23 10.37
CA LEU A 431 -2.56 -21.40 10.00
C LEU A 431 -2.36 -22.63 9.11
N LYS A 432 -3.25 -22.83 8.15
CA LYS A 432 -3.25 -23.98 7.24
C LYS A 432 -3.06 -23.54 5.80
N PRO A 433 -2.43 -24.38 4.95
CA PRO A 433 -2.21 -24.06 3.56
C PRO A 433 -3.51 -24.06 2.77
N VAL A 434 -3.70 -23.04 1.96
CA VAL A 434 -4.82 -22.92 1.01
C VAL A 434 -4.31 -23.18 -0.40
N LEU A 435 -5.15 -23.75 -1.28
CA LEU A 435 -4.74 -24.04 -2.64
C LEU A 435 -4.42 -22.75 -3.41
N LEU A 436 -5.34 -21.78 -3.40
CA LEU A 436 -5.18 -20.49 -4.06
C LEU A 436 -6.10 -19.44 -3.41
N CYS A 437 -5.54 -18.30 -3.05
CA CYS A 437 -6.33 -17.09 -2.80
C CYS A 437 -6.50 -16.33 -4.11
N VAL A 438 -7.73 -16.06 -4.49
CA VAL A 438 -8.06 -15.37 -5.76
C VAL A 438 -7.29 -14.06 -5.93
N GLU A 439 -7.14 -13.29 -4.86
CA GLU A 439 -6.40 -12.02 -4.91
C GLU A 439 -4.90 -12.17 -5.18
N SER A 440 -4.34 -13.36 -4.94
CA SER A 440 -2.91 -13.60 -5.13
C SER A 440 -2.54 -13.81 -6.60
N ILE A 441 -3.53 -13.98 -7.50
CA ILE A 441 -3.26 -14.02 -8.95
C ILE A 441 -2.64 -12.72 -9.46
N ASP A 442 -2.82 -11.61 -8.77
CA ASP A 442 -2.17 -10.32 -9.08
C ASP A 442 -0.63 -10.41 -9.07
N ASN A 443 -0.05 -11.49 -8.54
CA ASN A 443 1.39 -11.74 -8.55
C ASN A 443 1.90 -12.37 -9.87
N ILE A 444 1.03 -12.89 -10.74
CA ILE A 444 1.41 -13.51 -12.03
C ILE A 444 2.33 -12.61 -12.87
N PRO A 445 2.10 -11.28 -12.99
CA PRO A 445 2.99 -10.42 -13.78
C PRO A 445 4.43 -10.36 -13.26
N TYR A 446 4.65 -10.61 -11.99
CA TYR A 446 5.98 -10.70 -11.40
C TYR A 446 6.61 -12.09 -11.58
N ILE A 447 5.77 -13.12 -11.75
CA ILE A 447 6.17 -14.52 -11.86
C ILE A 447 5.44 -15.16 -13.07
N PRO A 448 5.74 -14.75 -14.32
CA PRO A 448 4.96 -15.16 -15.50
C PRO A 448 4.84 -16.68 -15.70
N LYS A 449 5.88 -17.44 -15.30
CA LYS A 449 5.88 -18.91 -15.42
C LYS A 449 4.82 -19.60 -14.54
N SER A 450 4.24 -18.89 -13.57
CA SER A 450 3.19 -19.43 -12.70
C SER A 450 1.81 -19.49 -13.36
N VAL A 451 1.65 -18.85 -14.52
CA VAL A 451 0.34 -18.72 -15.20
C VAL A 451 -0.29 -20.07 -15.51
N ASN A 452 0.51 -21.09 -15.88
CA ASN A 452 0.00 -22.41 -16.22
C ASN A 452 -0.65 -23.10 -15.03
N GLN A 453 0.00 -23.08 -13.85
CA GLN A 453 -0.57 -23.68 -12.64
C GLN A 453 -1.85 -22.96 -12.21
N VAL A 454 -1.87 -21.62 -12.31
CA VAL A 454 -3.07 -20.84 -12.00
C VAL A 454 -4.20 -21.14 -12.98
N LYS A 455 -3.90 -21.24 -14.28
CA LYS A 455 -4.87 -21.62 -15.30
C LYS A 455 -5.49 -22.99 -14.99
N GLU A 456 -4.68 -24.01 -14.70
CA GLU A 456 -5.16 -25.33 -14.32
C GLU A 456 -6.09 -25.30 -13.12
N ILE A 457 -5.76 -24.52 -12.09
CA ILE A 457 -6.62 -24.36 -10.92
C ILE A 457 -7.91 -23.64 -11.30
N ILE A 458 -7.85 -22.58 -12.10
CA ILE A 458 -9.06 -21.83 -12.50
C ILE A 458 -10.00 -22.70 -13.32
N GLU A 459 -9.47 -23.47 -14.29
CA GLU A 459 -10.29 -24.30 -15.17
C GLU A 459 -10.81 -25.55 -14.48
N ASN A 460 -10.00 -26.27 -13.69
CA ASN A 460 -10.36 -27.56 -13.14
C ASN A 460 -10.94 -27.52 -11.72
N VAL A 461 -10.62 -26.50 -10.93
CA VAL A 461 -11.12 -26.37 -9.55
C VAL A 461 -12.29 -25.39 -9.50
N PHE A 462 -12.11 -24.21 -10.09
CA PHE A 462 -13.16 -23.18 -10.09
C PHE A 462 -14.17 -23.36 -11.25
N ASP A 463 -13.87 -24.20 -12.24
CA ASP A 463 -14.73 -24.47 -13.40
C ASP A 463 -15.05 -23.17 -14.18
N VAL A 464 -14.03 -22.33 -14.36
CA VAL A 464 -14.12 -21.08 -15.09
C VAL A 464 -13.19 -21.12 -16.30
N PRO A 465 -13.68 -20.88 -17.54
CA PRO A 465 -12.84 -20.89 -18.72
C PRO A 465 -11.82 -19.73 -18.68
N PHE A 466 -10.53 -20.08 -18.64
CA PHE A 466 -9.46 -19.11 -18.46
C PHE A 466 -9.34 -18.10 -19.62
N TYR A 467 -9.52 -18.57 -20.86
CA TYR A 467 -9.39 -17.72 -22.05
C TYR A 467 -10.62 -16.83 -22.30
N ASN A 468 -11.78 -17.22 -21.79
CA ASN A 468 -13.03 -16.47 -21.96
C ASN A 468 -13.87 -16.51 -20.67
N PRO A 469 -13.42 -15.87 -19.60
CA PRO A 469 -14.16 -15.85 -18.34
C PRO A 469 -15.49 -15.10 -18.50
N PRO A 470 -16.50 -15.47 -17.70
CA PRO A 470 -17.84 -14.85 -17.77
C PRO A 470 -17.81 -13.38 -17.40
N ILE A 471 -16.86 -12.95 -16.59
CA ILE A 471 -16.66 -11.56 -16.19
C ILE A 471 -15.18 -11.24 -16.28
N LYS A 472 -14.82 -10.15 -16.97
CA LYS A 472 -13.44 -9.65 -16.99
C LYS A 472 -12.99 -9.28 -15.57
N TYR A 473 -11.70 -9.40 -15.32
CA TYR A 473 -10.98 -9.08 -14.09
C TYR A 473 -11.31 -9.99 -12.91
N ALA A 474 -12.57 -10.07 -12.46
CA ALA A 474 -12.97 -11.02 -11.43
C ALA A 474 -13.08 -12.44 -11.97
N GLY A 475 -13.22 -12.61 -13.29
CA GLY A 475 -13.27 -13.90 -13.99
C GLY A 475 -14.41 -14.82 -13.58
N GLY A 476 -15.30 -14.42 -12.70
CA GLY A 476 -16.30 -15.30 -12.09
C GLY A 476 -15.78 -16.13 -10.90
N LEU A 477 -14.60 -15.79 -10.36
CA LEU A 477 -14.02 -16.47 -9.18
C LEU A 477 -14.59 -15.95 -7.85
N VAL A 478 -15.52 -15.00 -7.88
CA VAL A 478 -16.13 -14.38 -6.70
C VAL A 478 -17.66 -14.28 -6.85
N GLY A 479 -18.36 -14.11 -5.73
CA GLY A 479 -19.80 -13.90 -5.69
C GLY A 479 -20.63 -15.10 -6.14
N GLU A 480 -21.81 -14.84 -6.66
CA GLU A 480 -22.81 -15.86 -7.02
C GLU A 480 -22.35 -16.82 -8.12
N ILE A 481 -21.51 -16.40 -9.04
CA ILE A 481 -21.03 -17.26 -10.13
C ILE A 481 -20.25 -18.45 -9.54
N ILE A 482 -19.28 -18.15 -8.67
CA ILE A 482 -18.45 -19.21 -8.07
C ILE A 482 -19.25 -20.04 -7.07
N LYS A 483 -20.19 -19.42 -6.33
CA LYS A 483 -21.12 -20.14 -5.46
C LYS A 483 -21.89 -21.20 -6.25
N ASN A 484 -22.55 -20.81 -7.34
CA ASN A 484 -23.29 -21.72 -8.20
C ASN A 484 -22.40 -22.85 -8.76
N LYS A 485 -21.15 -22.54 -9.13
CA LYS A 485 -20.20 -23.56 -9.59
C LYS A 485 -19.89 -24.59 -8.52
N TYR A 486 -19.70 -24.17 -7.29
CA TYR A 486 -19.40 -25.07 -6.16
C TYR A 486 -20.61 -25.89 -5.74
N GLU A 487 -21.79 -25.29 -5.67
CA GLU A 487 -23.04 -25.98 -5.29
C GLU A 487 -23.47 -27.04 -6.31
N ASN A 488 -23.14 -26.84 -7.61
CA ASN A 488 -23.45 -27.80 -8.67
C ASN A 488 -22.42 -28.92 -8.83
N LYS A 489 -21.27 -28.89 -8.12
CA LYS A 489 -20.28 -29.98 -8.20
C LYS A 489 -20.79 -31.26 -7.59
N THR A 490 -20.57 -32.37 -8.31
CA THR A 490 -20.88 -33.72 -7.81
C THR A 490 -19.80 -34.20 -6.83
N LYS A 491 -20.08 -35.31 -6.13
CA LYS A 491 -19.08 -35.95 -5.26
C LYS A 491 -17.84 -36.42 -6.06
N ASP A 492 -18.05 -36.86 -7.29
CA ASP A 492 -16.95 -37.30 -8.16
C ASP A 492 -16.06 -36.13 -8.60
N ASP A 493 -16.64 -34.94 -8.83
CA ASP A 493 -15.88 -33.74 -9.12
C ASP A 493 -15.01 -33.34 -7.92
N TRP A 494 -15.55 -33.37 -6.72
CA TRP A 494 -14.80 -33.13 -5.49
C TRP A 494 -13.67 -34.13 -5.29
N LYS A 495 -13.93 -35.42 -5.59
CA LYS A 495 -12.91 -36.47 -5.54
C LYS A 495 -11.79 -36.24 -6.56
N LYS A 496 -12.10 -35.82 -7.80
CA LYS A 496 -11.11 -35.47 -8.81
C LYS A 496 -10.26 -34.28 -8.35
N ILE A 497 -10.86 -33.23 -7.79
CA ILE A 497 -10.16 -32.07 -7.25
C ILE A 497 -9.22 -32.50 -6.11
N SER A 498 -9.69 -33.35 -5.21
CA SER A 498 -8.87 -33.87 -4.13
C SER A 498 -7.62 -34.60 -4.64
N VAL A 499 -7.81 -35.53 -5.55
CA VAL A 499 -6.70 -36.36 -6.09
C VAL A 499 -5.72 -35.53 -6.91
N ASN A 500 -6.22 -34.66 -7.79
CA ASN A 500 -5.39 -33.93 -8.73
C ASN A 500 -4.65 -32.74 -8.10
N PHE A 501 -5.26 -32.08 -7.11
CA PHE A 501 -4.73 -30.84 -6.53
C PHE A 501 -4.36 -30.95 -5.04
N GLY A 502 -4.48 -32.14 -4.45
CA GLY A 502 -4.17 -32.36 -3.04
C GLY A 502 -5.10 -31.61 -2.07
N VAL A 503 -6.33 -31.30 -2.50
CA VAL A 503 -7.35 -30.68 -1.66
C VAL A 503 -7.94 -31.73 -0.74
N THR A 504 -7.79 -31.54 0.57
CA THR A 504 -8.29 -32.49 1.59
C THR A 504 -9.41 -31.90 2.45
N ALA A 505 -9.65 -30.60 2.32
CA ALA A 505 -10.75 -29.94 3.02
C ALA A 505 -11.26 -28.71 2.23
N ILE A 506 -12.48 -28.29 2.57
CA ILE A 506 -13.11 -27.13 1.97
C ILE A 506 -13.69 -26.27 3.09
N ILE A 507 -13.50 -24.96 3.03
CA ILE A 507 -14.11 -23.98 3.94
C ILE A 507 -14.90 -22.97 3.13
N LEU A 508 -16.19 -22.88 3.39
CA LEU A 508 -17.11 -21.99 2.67
C LEU A 508 -17.98 -21.19 3.63
N PRO A 509 -18.55 -20.06 3.19
CA PRO A 509 -19.61 -19.37 3.90
C PRO A 509 -20.79 -20.31 4.20
N LYS A 510 -21.50 -20.05 5.28
CA LYS A 510 -22.59 -20.91 5.76
C LYS A 510 -23.78 -21.02 4.81
N ASP A 511 -23.98 -20.03 3.98
CA ASP A 511 -25.04 -19.94 2.97
C ASP A 511 -24.73 -20.70 1.66
N TRP A 512 -23.57 -21.38 1.59
CA TRP A 512 -23.20 -22.21 0.43
C TRP A 512 -23.50 -23.68 0.72
N GLU A 513 -24.31 -24.30 -0.13
CA GLU A 513 -24.71 -25.70 0.02
C GLU A 513 -24.05 -26.56 -1.05
N ILE A 514 -23.08 -27.39 -0.67
CA ILE A 514 -22.41 -28.31 -1.59
C ILE A 514 -22.84 -29.76 -1.32
N THR A 515 -22.60 -30.66 -2.28
CA THR A 515 -22.99 -32.07 -2.24
C THR A 515 -22.26 -32.90 -1.17
N LEU A 516 -21.22 -32.35 -0.53
CA LEU A 516 -20.46 -33.03 0.52
C LEU A 516 -21.15 -32.88 1.88
N LYS A 517 -20.91 -33.87 2.75
CA LYS A 517 -21.41 -33.83 4.11
C LYS A 517 -20.48 -32.98 4.99
N PRO A 518 -20.98 -31.95 5.68
CA PRO A 518 -20.15 -31.13 6.54
C PRO A 518 -19.63 -31.95 7.74
N LYS A 519 -18.36 -31.75 8.10
CA LYS A 519 -17.76 -32.34 9.30
C LYS A 519 -18.14 -31.54 10.54
N PHE A 520 -18.13 -30.22 10.46
CA PHE A 520 -18.67 -29.32 11.48
C PHE A 520 -19.04 -27.95 10.89
N LYS A 521 -19.90 -27.23 11.60
CA LYS A 521 -20.41 -25.92 11.22
C LYS A 521 -20.05 -24.89 12.31
N GLY A 522 -19.65 -23.70 11.90
CA GLY A 522 -19.53 -22.52 12.74
C GLY A 522 -20.73 -21.58 12.58
N LYS A 523 -20.60 -20.40 13.12
CA LYS A 523 -21.61 -19.36 12.97
C LYS A 523 -21.72 -18.90 11.51
N ASP A 524 -20.59 -18.59 10.89
CA ASP A 524 -20.50 -17.97 9.57
C ASP A 524 -19.94 -18.91 8.50
N TYR A 525 -19.31 -20.03 8.89
CA TYR A 525 -18.56 -20.92 8.00
C TYR A 525 -18.87 -22.39 8.21
N ILE A 526 -18.64 -23.18 7.17
CA ILE A 526 -18.79 -24.64 7.18
C ILE A 526 -17.46 -25.27 6.76
N TYR A 527 -17.06 -26.35 7.45
CA TYR A 527 -15.89 -27.15 7.13
C TYR A 527 -16.30 -28.53 6.64
N TYR A 528 -15.75 -28.91 5.50
CA TYR A 528 -15.91 -30.22 4.87
C TYR A 528 -14.52 -30.89 4.77
N SER A 529 -14.44 -32.21 5.01
CA SER A 529 -13.20 -33.00 4.84
C SER A 529 -13.53 -34.45 4.52
#